data_651baa29c32d31a9297d14121785f193
#
_entry.id   651baa29c32d31a9297d14121785f193
#
_cell.length_a   1.000
_cell.length_b   1.000
_cell.length_c   1.000
_cell.angle_alpha   90.00
_cell.angle_beta   90.00
_cell.angle_gamma   90.00
#
_symmetry.space_group_name_H-M   'P 1'
#
loop_
_entity.id
_entity.type
_entity.pdbx_description
1 polymer ?
#
loop_
_entity_poly.entity_id
_entity_poly.type
_entity_poly.pdbx_seq_one_letter_code
_entity_poly.pdbx_strand_id
1 'polypeptide(L)'
;IENNGNDNPADDRYTRLCKLFSFIYNYISTELDDCLKPYEVEYFKKYAFAQITGMPIEEDIQYPISEIYRMSKTDLGAFIHNLYIMCHYCRTDLKKTDFFNGCQKFISASFCTANVLFKNSTRLATNSRIEAINMKKSNFFSEYLKEIQ
;
A
#
# COMPACT_ATOMS: atom_id res chain seq x y z
N ILE A 1 18.41 13.53 31.57
CA ILE A 1 18.09 13.49 31.03
C ILE A 1 17.90 13.43 30.27
N GLU A 2 17.87 13.30 30.15
CA GLU A 2 17.69 13.32 29.37
C GLU A 2 17.21 13.76 28.54
N ASN A 3 16.98 13.58 28.07
CA ASN A 3 16.68 13.75 27.17
C ASN A 3 16.35 14.33 26.38
N ASN A 4 16.60 14.38 26.25
CA ASN A 4 16.19 15.19 25.33
C ASN A 4 16.37 15.02 23.85
N GLY A 5 16.69 13.85 23.31
CA GLY A 5 16.65 13.45 21.94
C GLY A 5 15.31 13.67 21.29
N ASN A 6 14.28 13.66 22.08
CA ASN A 6 12.92 13.85 21.61
C ASN A 6 12.66 15.24 21.03
N ASP A 7 13.52 16.19 21.30
CA ASP A 7 13.41 17.54 20.72
C ASP A 7 14.16 17.68 19.40
N ASN A 8 14.82 16.62 18.94
CA ASN A 8 15.54 16.62 17.69
C ASN A 8 14.57 16.40 16.53
N PRO A 9 14.43 17.37 15.59
CA PRO A 9 13.51 17.23 14.46
C PRO A 9 13.75 15.98 13.58
N ALA A 10 15.01 15.54 13.46
CA ALA A 10 15.33 14.35 12.68
C ALA A 10 14.81 13.08 13.34
N ASP A 11 14.98 12.94 14.67
CA ASP A 11 14.47 11.80 15.41
C ASP A 11 12.94 11.76 15.40
N ASP A 12 12.31 12.92 15.51
CA ASP A 12 10.88 13.06 15.46
C ASP A 12 10.33 12.63 14.09
N ARG A 13 10.98 13.07 13.02
CA ARG A 13 10.64 12.69 11.66
C ARG A 13 10.77 11.18 11.45
N TYR A 14 11.85 10.60 11.93
CA TYR A 14 12.07 9.15 11.83
C TYR A 14 10.96 8.38 12.55
N THR A 15 10.61 8.81 13.76
CA THR A 15 9.53 8.18 14.54
C THR A 15 8.20 8.24 13.78
N ARG A 16 7.91 9.38 13.17
CA ARG A 16 6.69 9.56 12.38
C ARG A 16 6.65 8.64 11.17
N LEU A 17 7.77 8.49 10.47
CA LEU A 17 7.87 7.57 9.32
C LEU A 17 7.66 6.13 9.75
N CYS A 18 8.24 5.72 10.89
CA CYS A 18 8.05 4.37 11.41
C CYS A 18 6.59 4.09 11.72
N LYS A 19 5.88 5.04 12.33
CA LYS A 19 4.45 4.91 12.60
C LYS A 19 3.65 4.78 11.31
N LEU A 20 3.98 5.58 10.31
CA LEU A 20 3.32 5.56 9.01
C LEU A 20 3.48 4.21 8.32
N PHE A 21 4.71 3.69 8.28
CA PHE A 21 4.96 2.37 7.70
C PHE A 21 4.27 1.26 8.49
N SER A 22 4.26 1.35 9.81
CA SER A 22 3.54 0.38 10.64
C SER A 22 2.06 0.36 10.29
N PHE A 23 1.46 1.52 10.08
CA PHE A 23 0.07 1.61 9.67
C PHE A 23 -0.17 0.97 8.29
N ILE A 24 0.67 1.30 7.31
CA ILE A 24 0.54 0.79 5.94
C ILE A 24 0.74 -0.72 5.94
N TYR A 25 1.75 -1.23 6.65
CA TYR A 25 2.02 -2.67 6.71
C TYR A 25 0.89 -3.43 7.41
N ASN A 26 0.32 -2.85 8.46
CA ASN A 26 -0.82 -3.44 9.14
C ASN A 26 -2.04 -3.51 8.21
N TYR A 27 -2.28 -2.47 7.43
CA TYR A 27 -3.34 -2.48 6.43
C TYR A 27 -3.13 -3.60 5.41
N ILE A 28 -1.91 -3.72 4.88
CA ILE A 28 -1.56 -4.76 3.90
C ILE A 28 -1.79 -6.15 4.50
N SER A 29 -1.29 -6.41 5.70
CA SER A 29 -1.46 -7.70 6.36
C SER A 29 -2.93 -8.01 6.65
N THR A 30 -3.67 -7.04 7.15
CA THR A 30 -5.08 -7.22 7.48
C THR A 30 -5.90 -7.62 6.26
N GLU A 31 -5.61 -7.03 5.11
CA GLU A 31 -6.35 -7.29 3.89
C GLU A 31 -5.90 -8.55 3.15
N LEU A 32 -4.62 -8.90 3.22
CA LEU A 32 -4.03 -9.93 2.35
C LEU A 32 -3.59 -11.21 3.03
N ASP A 33 -3.45 -11.26 4.36
CA ASP A 33 -2.87 -12.44 5.04
C ASP A 33 -3.64 -13.74 4.76
N ASP A 34 -4.95 -13.66 4.59
CA ASP A 34 -5.78 -14.83 4.27
C ASP A 34 -5.90 -15.09 2.76
N CYS A 35 -5.35 -14.23 1.94
CA CYS A 35 -5.56 -14.24 0.49
C CYS A 35 -4.32 -14.60 -0.30
N LEU A 36 -3.14 -14.41 0.27
CA LEU A 36 -1.84 -14.61 -0.36
C LEU A 36 -0.90 -15.36 0.56
N LYS A 37 0.15 -15.93 -0.02
CA LYS A 37 1.23 -16.54 0.75
C LYS A 37 2.04 -15.45 1.47
N PRO A 38 2.67 -15.77 2.63
CA PRO A 38 3.41 -14.75 3.39
C PRO A 38 4.45 -13.97 2.59
N TYR A 39 5.21 -14.65 1.71
CA TYR A 39 6.20 -13.94 0.89
C TYR A 39 5.55 -13.04 -0.16
N GLU A 40 4.35 -13.37 -0.62
CA GLU A 40 3.60 -12.54 -1.57
C GLU A 40 3.04 -11.28 -0.90
N VAL A 41 2.61 -11.39 0.35
CA VAL A 41 2.21 -10.24 1.16
C VAL A 41 3.38 -9.27 1.31
N GLU A 42 4.59 -9.80 1.49
CA GLU A 42 5.81 -9.01 1.61
C GLU A 42 6.14 -8.24 0.34
N TYR A 43 5.76 -8.73 -0.83
CA TYR A 43 5.93 -7.98 -2.08
C TYR A 43 5.24 -6.62 -2.00
N PHE A 44 4.02 -6.59 -1.49
CA PHE A 44 3.27 -5.34 -1.36
C PHE A 44 3.88 -4.40 -0.34
N LYS A 45 4.39 -4.93 0.77
CA LYS A 45 5.05 -4.12 1.80
C LYS A 45 6.32 -3.47 1.26
N LYS A 46 7.15 -4.23 0.58
CA LYS A 46 8.38 -3.73 -0.05
C LYS A 46 8.06 -2.71 -1.13
N TYR A 47 7.01 -2.97 -1.91
CA TYR A 47 6.58 -2.07 -2.96
C TYR A 47 6.14 -0.71 -2.38
N ALA A 48 5.31 -0.74 -1.35
CA ALA A 48 4.86 0.49 -0.68
C ALA A 48 6.05 1.28 -0.13
N PHE A 49 6.99 0.61 0.52
CA PHE A 49 8.20 1.25 1.04
C PHE A 49 8.99 1.92 -0.08
N ALA A 50 9.21 1.21 -1.19
CA ALA A 50 9.94 1.73 -2.34
C ALA A 50 9.25 2.96 -2.94
N GLN A 51 7.92 2.92 -3.06
CA GLN A 51 7.16 4.03 -3.63
C GLN A 51 7.20 5.28 -2.74
N ILE A 52 7.18 5.11 -1.43
CA ILE A 52 7.22 6.23 -0.50
C ILE A 52 8.62 6.82 -0.39
N THR A 53 9.64 5.99 -0.32
CA THR A 53 11.02 6.44 -0.13
C THR A 53 11.73 6.78 -1.43
N GLY A 54 11.22 6.31 -2.57
CA GLY A 54 11.90 6.44 -3.85
C GLY A 54 13.08 5.47 -4.02
N MET A 55 13.27 4.55 -3.08
CA MET A 55 14.33 3.56 -3.17
C MET A 55 13.92 2.44 -4.13
N PRO A 56 14.81 2.00 -5.03
CA PRO A 56 14.47 0.94 -5.97
C PRO A 56 14.36 -0.42 -5.26
N ILE A 57 13.51 -1.28 -5.82
CA ILE A 57 13.45 -2.68 -5.41
C ILE A 57 14.50 -3.41 -6.24
N GLU A 58 15.53 -3.94 -5.58
CA GLU A 58 16.67 -4.56 -6.27
C GLU A 58 16.51 -6.08 -6.47
N GLU A 59 15.59 -6.72 -5.77
CA GLU A 59 15.46 -8.17 -5.87
C GLU A 59 14.65 -8.61 -7.10
N ASP A 60 15.11 -9.68 -7.72
CA ASP A 60 14.38 -10.34 -8.80
C ASP A 60 13.27 -11.18 -8.21
N ILE A 61 12.06 -11.00 -8.73
CA ILE A 61 10.90 -11.76 -8.31
C ILE A 61 10.84 -13.05 -9.13
N GLN A 62 11.22 -14.16 -8.51
CA GLN A 62 11.19 -15.49 -9.16
C GLN A 62 9.80 -16.10 -9.18
N TYR A 63 8.99 -15.78 -8.18
CA TYR A 63 7.67 -16.38 -8.01
C TYR A 63 6.61 -15.27 -7.90
N PRO A 64 6.22 -14.67 -9.04
CA PRO A 64 5.18 -13.66 -9.02
C PRO A 64 3.83 -14.26 -8.62
N ILE A 65 2.95 -13.41 -8.09
CA ILE A 65 1.61 -13.81 -7.69
C ILE A 65 0.86 -14.34 -8.92
N SER A 66 0.38 -15.58 -8.84
CA SER A 66 -0.35 -16.25 -9.92
C SER A 66 -1.74 -16.70 -9.52
N GLU A 67 -2.08 -16.58 -8.24
CA GLU A 67 -3.43 -16.90 -7.73
C GLU A 67 -3.68 -16.18 -6.42
N ILE A 68 -4.95 -15.94 -6.12
CA ILE A 68 -5.39 -15.34 -4.87
C ILE A 68 -6.54 -16.17 -4.30
N TYR A 69 -6.63 -16.20 -2.96
CA TYR A 69 -7.65 -16.95 -2.24
C TYR A 69 -8.61 -15.97 -1.58
N ARG A 70 -9.90 -16.31 -1.51
CA ARG A 70 -10.91 -15.55 -0.75
C ARG A 70 -11.02 -14.08 -1.15
N MET A 71 -10.50 -13.72 -2.29
CA MET A 71 -10.51 -12.35 -2.81
C MET A 71 -10.61 -12.43 -4.32
N SER A 72 -11.46 -11.61 -4.92
CA SER A 72 -11.56 -11.52 -6.38
C SER A 72 -10.49 -10.59 -6.93
N LYS A 73 -10.28 -10.64 -8.26
CA LYS A 73 -9.40 -9.67 -8.94
C LYS A 73 -9.93 -8.24 -8.77
N THR A 74 -11.24 -8.10 -8.69
CA THR A 74 -11.89 -6.80 -8.45
C THR A 74 -11.51 -6.28 -7.06
N ASP A 75 -11.57 -7.13 -6.04
CA ASP A 75 -11.16 -6.77 -4.68
C ASP A 75 -9.66 -6.43 -4.63
N LEU A 76 -8.84 -7.15 -5.38
CA LEU A 76 -7.41 -6.85 -5.45
C LEU A 76 -7.17 -5.47 -6.06
N GLY A 77 -7.89 -5.13 -7.14
CA GLY A 77 -7.83 -3.79 -7.72
C GLY A 77 -8.19 -2.70 -6.73
N ALA A 78 -9.23 -2.94 -5.91
CA ALA A 78 -9.64 -2.02 -4.85
C ALA A 78 -8.57 -1.88 -3.77
N PHE A 79 -7.98 -2.97 -3.35
CA PHE A 79 -6.90 -2.98 -2.38
C PHE A 79 -5.73 -2.13 -2.88
N ILE A 80 -5.30 -2.35 -4.13
CA ILE A 80 -4.19 -1.61 -4.72
C ILE A 80 -4.51 -0.13 -4.82
N HIS A 81 -5.75 0.21 -5.16
CA HIS A 81 -6.18 1.61 -5.19
C HIS A 81 -6.04 2.28 -3.82
N ASN A 82 -6.50 1.61 -2.77
CA ASN A 82 -6.40 2.14 -1.41
C ASN A 82 -4.94 2.27 -0.97
N LEU A 83 -4.11 1.29 -1.31
CA LEU A 83 -2.68 1.35 -1.04
C LEU A 83 -2.03 2.52 -1.78
N TYR A 84 -2.40 2.73 -3.03
CA TYR A 84 -1.93 3.88 -3.81
C TYR A 84 -2.27 5.20 -3.09
N ILE A 85 -3.51 5.35 -2.62
CA ILE A 85 -3.91 6.59 -1.95
C ILE A 85 -3.07 6.83 -0.71
N MET A 86 -2.80 5.79 0.09
CA MET A 86 -1.94 5.91 1.26
C MET A 86 -0.52 6.35 0.88
N CYS A 87 0.05 5.76 -0.15
CA CYS A 87 1.38 6.12 -0.62
C CYS A 87 1.41 7.53 -1.22
N HIS A 88 0.35 7.90 -1.92
CA HIS A 88 0.23 9.23 -2.54
C HIS A 88 0.17 10.35 -1.49
N TYR A 89 -0.41 10.11 -0.33
CA TYR A 89 -0.38 11.07 0.77
C TYR A 89 1.04 11.37 1.22
N CYS A 90 1.92 10.40 1.11
CA CYS A 90 3.33 10.56 1.51
C CYS A 90 4.18 11.12 0.37
N ARG A 91 3.76 10.87 -0.86
CA ARG A 91 4.49 11.26 -2.06
C ARG A 91 3.50 11.72 -3.11
N THR A 92 3.22 13.01 -3.15
CA THR A 92 2.13 13.60 -3.92
C THR A 92 2.36 13.57 -5.43
N ASP A 93 3.60 13.38 -5.88
CA ASP A 93 3.93 13.24 -7.30
C ASP A 93 3.69 11.83 -7.86
N LEU A 94 3.34 10.88 -6.99
CA LEU A 94 3.08 9.51 -7.38
C LEU A 94 1.78 9.42 -8.18
N LYS A 95 1.87 8.85 -9.39
CA LYS A 95 0.71 8.72 -10.29
C LYS A 95 0.08 7.34 -10.15
N LYS A 96 -1.24 7.31 -10.18
CA LYS A 96 -2.02 6.07 -10.03
C LYS A 96 -1.66 5.05 -11.11
N THR A 97 -1.55 5.48 -12.38
CA THR A 97 -1.21 4.60 -13.49
C THR A 97 0.15 3.93 -13.28
N ASP A 98 1.15 4.71 -12.87
CA ASP A 98 2.50 4.20 -12.62
C ASP A 98 2.51 3.23 -11.45
N PHE A 99 1.73 3.51 -10.42
CA PHE A 99 1.62 2.64 -9.25
C PHE A 99 1.06 1.26 -9.65
N PHE A 100 -0.02 1.24 -10.42
CA PHE A 100 -0.61 -0.02 -10.89
C PHE A 100 0.32 -0.76 -11.83
N ASN A 101 0.96 -0.06 -12.77
CA ASN A 101 1.91 -0.67 -13.71
C ASN A 101 3.10 -1.30 -12.96
N GLY A 102 3.58 -0.65 -11.91
CA GLY A 102 4.67 -1.16 -11.10
C GLY A 102 4.35 -2.47 -10.39
N CYS A 103 3.09 -2.72 -10.06
CA CYS A 103 2.66 -3.97 -9.45
C CYS A 103 2.88 -5.18 -10.37
N GLN A 104 3.00 -4.97 -11.69
CA GLN A 104 3.23 -6.05 -12.63
C GLN A 104 4.60 -6.74 -12.42
N LYS A 105 5.50 -6.12 -11.67
CA LYS A 105 6.81 -6.72 -11.33
C LYS A 105 6.64 -7.97 -10.47
N PHE A 106 5.60 -8.03 -9.65
CA PHE A 106 5.37 -9.13 -8.72
C PHE A 106 4.01 -9.80 -8.88
N ILE A 107 3.21 -9.36 -9.85
CA ILE A 107 1.94 -10.01 -10.22
C ILE A 107 2.10 -10.54 -11.64
N SER A 108 1.87 -11.83 -11.81
CA SER A 108 1.98 -12.45 -13.12
C SER A 108 0.96 -11.86 -14.09
N ALA A 109 1.43 -11.40 -15.24
CA ALA A 109 0.56 -10.84 -16.28
C ALA A 109 -0.40 -11.91 -16.84
N SER A 110 -0.01 -13.18 -16.84
CA SER A 110 -0.88 -14.26 -17.27
C SER A 110 -2.03 -14.52 -16.29
N PHE A 111 -1.83 -14.14 -15.02
CA PHE A 111 -2.90 -14.19 -14.02
C PHE A 111 -3.79 -12.93 -14.10
N CYS A 112 -3.19 -11.75 -14.03
CA CYS A 112 -3.94 -10.50 -14.05
C CYS A 112 -3.03 -9.35 -14.48
N THR A 113 -3.46 -8.58 -15.50
CA THR A 113 -2.70 -7.42 -15.95
C THR A 113 -2.97 -6.20 -15.09
N ALA A 114 -2.00 -5.29 -15.02
CA ALA A 114 -2.15 -4.01 -14.33
C ALA A 114 -3.34 -3.23 -14.88
N ASN A 115 -3.58 -3.29 -16.18
CA ASN A 115 -4.70 -2.61 -16.82
C ASN A 115 -6.06 -3.11 -16.32
N VAL A 116 -6.20 -4.42 -16.14
CA VAL A 116 -7.44 -5.02 -15.60
C VAL A 116 -7.65 -4.57 -14.15
N LEU A 117 -6.58 -4.61 -13.35
CA LEU A 117 -6.65 -4.15 -11.95
C LEU A 117 -7.02 -2.67 -11.86
N PHE A 118 -6.44 -1.85 -12.72
CA PHE A 118 -6.74 -0.42 -12.78
C PHE A 118 -8.21 -0.17 -13.13
N LYS A 119 -8.73 -0.85 -14.16
CA LYS A 119 -10.14 -0.74 -14.56
C LYS A 119 -11.07 -1.20 -13.45
N ASN A 120 -10.73 -2.30 -12.78
CA ASN A 120 -11.52 -2.79 -11.66
C ASN A 120 -11.56 -1.78 -10.52
N SER A 121 -10.44 -1.10 -10.26
CA SER A 121 -10.38 -0.10 -9.19
C SER A 121 -11.33 1.08 -9.44
N THR A 122 -11.56 1.44 -10.69
CA THR A 122 -12.47 2.54 -11.02
C THR A 122 -13.94 2.13 -10.91
N ARG A 123 -14.25 0.85 -11.16
CA ARG A 123 -15.63 0.34 -11.04
C ARG A 123 -16.11 0.32 -9.60
N LEU A 124 -15.21 0.32 -8.67
CA LEU A 124 -15.50 0.13 -7.26
C LEU A 124 -15.80 1.42 -6.52
N ALA A 125 -15.77 2.55 -7.20
CA ALA A 125 -16.12 3.84 -6.60
C ALA A 125 -17.55 3.86 -6.05
N THR A 126 -18.40 2.93 -6.51
CA THR A 126 -19.81 2.83 -6.08
C THR A 126 -20.08 1.59 -5.23
N ASN A 127 -19.09 0.78 -4.93
CA ASN A 127 -19.27 -0.43 -4.13
C ASN A 127 -19.23 -0.08 -2.64
N SER A 128 -20.26 -0.48 -1.91
CA SER A 128 -20.40 -0.16 -0.48
C SER A 128 -19.25 -0.67 0.38
N ARG A 129 -18.67 -1.83 0.04
CA ARG A 129 -17.51 -2.37 0.75
C ARG A 129 -16.32 -1.44 0.61
N ILE A 130 -16.12 -0.89 -0.55
CA ILE A 130 -15.00 0.01 -0.83
C ILE A 130 -15.23 1.36 -0.18
N GLU A 131 -16.47 1.84 -0.21
CA GLU A 131 -16.82 3.05 0.52
C GLU A 131 -16.51 2.88 2.01
N ALA A 132 -16.85 1.74 2.59
CA ALA A 132 -16.55 1.44 3.99
C ALA A 132 -15.05 1.39 4.25
N ILE A 133 -14.28 0.75 3.37
CA ILE A 133 -12.83 0.69 3.48
C ILE A 133 -12.21 2.09 3.34
N ASN A 134 -12.70 2.85 2.37
CA ASN A 134 -12.21 4.21 2.14
C ASN A 134 -12.54 5.14 3.30
N MET A 135 -13.74 5.02 3.85
CA MET A 135 -14.15 5.82 5.00
C MET A 135 -13.31 5.51 6.23
N LYS A 136 -13.13 4.22 6.54
CA LYS A 136 -12.31 3.77 7.66
C LYS A 136 -10.86 4.22 7.51
N LYS A 137 -10.31 4.07 6.31
CA LYS A 137 -8.96 4.51 5.98
C LYS A 137 -8.84 6.04 6.12
N SER A 138 -9.81 6.77 5.59
CA SER A 138 -9.81 8.23 5.62
C SER A 138 -9.80 8.78 7.04
N ASN A 139 -10.64 8.24 7.91
CA ASN A 139 -10.69 8.66 9.31
C ASN A 139 -9.38 8.37 10.03
N PHE A 140 -8.86 7.16 9.87
CA PHE A 140 -7.61 6.77 10.50
C PHE A 140 -6.45 7.59 9.97
N PHE A 141 -6.40 7.79 8.66
CA PHE A 141 -5.30 8.51 8.02
C PHE A 141 -5.30 9.98 8.41
N SER A 142 -6.46 10.57 8.56
CA SER A 142 -6.59 11.95 9.00
C SER A 142 -5.97 12.17 10.38
N GLU A 143 -6.27 11.30 11.33
CA GLU A 143 -5.66 11.35 12.67
C GLU A 143 -4.16 11.12 12.61
N TYR A 144 -3.73 10.18 11.79
CA TYR A 144 -2.32 9.83 11.64
C TYR A 144 -1.51 10.98 11.08
N LEU A 145 -2.05 11.68 10.07
CA LEU A 145 -1.38 12.85 9.49
C LEU A 145 -1.24 13.98 10.48
N LYS A 146 -2.19 14.15 11.38
CA LYS A 146 -2.08 15.16 12.44
C LYS A 146 -0.90 14.89 13.36
N GLU A 147 -0.62 13.62 13.64
CA GLU A 147 0.52 13.25 14.49
C GLU A 147 1.85 13.46 13.78
N ILE A 148 1.92 13.25 12.46
CA ILE A 148 3.17 13.34 11.72
C ILE A 148 3.45 14.74 11.15
N GLN A 149 2.48 15.62 11.19
CA GLN A 149 2.67 17.02 10.84
C GLN A 149 3.06 17.82 12.05
#